data_ce0573dbddbf3944c774b1e3b89dafd3
#
_entry.id   ce0573dbddbf3944c774b1e3b89dafd3
#
_cell.length_a   1.000
_cell.length_b   1.000
_cell.length_c   1.000
_cell.angle_alpha   90.00
_cell.angle_beta   90.00
_cell.angle_gamma   90.00
#
_symmetry.space_group_name_H-M   'P 1'
#
loop_
_entity.id
_entity.type
_entity.pdbx_description
1 polymer ?
#
loop_
_entity_poly.entity_id
_entity_poly.type
_entity_poly.pdbx_seq_one_letter_code
_entity_poly.pdbx_strand_id
1 'polypeptide(L)'
;NAQLGSSFFSTIKGYDKLQDGDKLKGDEQLEGLKVVNDHEFTVDLNRSDSVFAVKVGYTAFAPLPESFFKDPKAFGEKPVGNGPYKFQSWDHDNQIVLVKNPDYKGNRVAKNDGVTFKVYTKDEAAYADIQSGSLDVMESVPASATKTFQKDSTVQAYNKAGSVIQQFTIPAKLKHFEADTEEGTLRRQAVSMAINRENICKKVLNGTGTPAADFTSPLTPGYSDSLKGSGNLKYNEKKAKELWAKANAISPWTSDDKFTFAYNADGGHEVIYTAVVNSINNVLGAGVA
;
A
#
# COMPACT_ATOMS: atom_id res chain seq x y z
N ASN A 1 17.44 -1.75 12.50
CA ASN A 1 16.70 -0.71 11.78
C ASN A 1 15.55 -1.32 11.00
N ALA A 2 14.50 -1.73 11.71
CA ALA A 2 13.24 -2.13 11.12
C ALA A 2 12.57 -0.88 10.51
N GLN A 3 12.79 -0.65 9.24
CA GLN A 3 12.46 0.62 8.59
C GLN A 3 10.96 0.92 8.54
N LEU A 4 10.11 -0.08 8.35
CA LEU A 4 8.66 0.11 8.25
C LEU A 4 7.92 -0.16 9.56
N GLY A 5 8.44 -1.06 10.40
CA GLY A 5 7.79 -1.48 11.65
C GLY A 5 7.96 -0.50 12.80
N SER A 6 9.03 0.29 12.81
CA SER A 6 9.39 1.12 13.97
C SER A 6 8.30 2.13 14.36
N SER A 7 7.61 2.74 13.40
CA SER A 7 6.54 3.71 13.65
C SER A 7 5.34 3.14 14.42
N PHE A 8 5.10 1.83 14.35
CA PHE A 8 4.04 1.17 15.12
C PHE A 8 4.25 1.25 16.62
N PHE A 9 5.51 1.38 17.06
CA PHE A 9 5.90 1.47 18.48
C PHE A 9 5.98 2.90 19.02
N SER A 10 5.76 3.91 18.17
CA SER A 10 5.96 5.33 18.51
C SER A 10 5.09 5.85 19.65
N THR A 11 3.98 5.19 19.97
CA THR A 11 3.12 5.55 21.10
C THR A 11 3.51 4.86 22.40
N ILE A 12 4.46 3.94 22.38
CA ILE A 12 4.95 3.28 23.60
C ILE A 12 5.92 4.22 24.33
N LYS A 13 5.75 4.36 25.63
CA LYS A 13 6.59 5.22 26.46
C LYS A 13 8.06 4.81 26.38
N GLY A 14 8.93 5.79 26.14
CA GLY A 14 10.36 5.58 25.96
C GLY A 14 10.82 5.31 24.54
N TYR A 15 9.89 5.20 23.56
CA TYR A 15 10.25 4.96 22.15
C TYR A 15 11.26 5.97 21.60
N ASP A 16 11.03 7.28 21.83
CA ASP A 16 11.90 8.33 21.28
C ASP A 16 13.35 8.23 21.78
N LYS A 17 13.55 7.70 22.98
CA LYS A 17 14.90 7.48 23.55
C LYS A 17 15.70 6.42 22.82
N LEU A 18 15.02 5.53 22.09
CA LEU A 18 15.62 4.41 21.33
C LEU A 18 15.78 4.72 19.83
N GLN A 19 15.62 5.98 19.41
CA GLN A 19 15.73 6.34 17.99
C GLN A 19 17.15 6.84 17.61
N ASP A 20 17.97 7.20 18.57
CA ASP A 20 19.35 7.65 18.35
C ASP A 20 20.32 6.46 18.49
N GLY A 21 20.42 5.66 17.44
CA GLY A 21 21.18 4.41 17.43
C GLY A 21 22.66 4.57 17.76
N ASP A 22 23.26 5.75 17.49
CA ASP A 22 24.68 6.01 17.76
C ASP A 22 24.96 6.16 19.25
N LYS A 23 23.93 6.40 20.06
CA LYS A 23 24.05 6.56 21.54
C LYS A 23 23.57 5.34 22.32
N LEU A 24 23.04 4.32 21.64
CA LEU A 24 22.53 3.12 22.29
C LEU A 24 23.64 2.10 22.54
N LYS A 25 23.60 1.46 23.69
CA LYS A 25 24.55 0.39 24.09
C LYS A 25 24.08 -0.99 23.59
N GLY A 26 22.82 -1.12 23.17
CA GLY A 26 22.25 -2.34 22.63
C GLY A 26 21.48 -3.20 23.64
N ASP A 27 21.44 -2.81 24.89
CA ASP A 27 20.73 -3.48 25.99
C ASP A 27 19.53 -2.67 26.51
N GLU A 28 19.26 -1.51 25.90
CA GLU A 28 18.16 -0.64 26.29
C GLU A 28 16.81 -1.28 25.99
N GLN A 29 15.88 -1.05 26.91
CA GLN A 29 14.51 -1.51 26.80
C GLN A 29 13.53 -0.34 26.72
N LEU A 30 12.38 -0.60 26.09
CA LEU A 30 11.27 0.36 26.09
C LEU A 30 10.77 0.56 27.53
N GLU A 31 10.86 1.79 28.03
CA GLU A 31 10.43 2.16 29.39
C GLU A 31 8.97 1.75 29.68
N GLY A 32 8.12 1.76 28.65
CA GLY A 32 6.71 1.41 28.75
C GLY A 32 6.42 -0.08 28.80
N LEU A 33 7.42 -0.97 28.58
CA LEU A 33 7.21 -2.40 28.67
C LEU A 33 7.61 -2.93 30.03
N LYS A 34 6.69 -3.62 30.71
CA LYS A 34 6.94 -4.22 32.02
C LYS A 34 6.37 -5.63 32.10
N VAL A 35 7.22 -6.59 32.39
CA VAL A 35 6.81 -7.95 32.70
C VAL A 35 6.25 -8.00 34.11
N VAL A 36 5.04 -8.49 34.28
CA VAL A 36 4.37 -8.67 35.57
C VAL A 36 4.61 -10.08 36.08
N ASN A 37 4.45 -11.08 35.24
CA ASN A 37 4.73 -12.51 35.51
C ASN A 37 4.86 -13.27 34.18
N ASP A 38 4.97 -14.59 34.22
CA ASP A 38 5.17 -15.47 33.04
C ASP A 38 4.01 -15.40 32.02
N HIS A 39 2.89 -14.85 32.37
CA HIS A 39 1.67 -14.79 31.54
C HIS A 39 1.13 -13.40 31.33
N GLU A 40 1.77 -12.38 31.93
CA GLU A 40 1.25 -11.02 31.92
C GLU A 40 2.39 -10.00 31.77
N PHE A 41 2.18 -9.05 30.88
CA PHE A 41 3.01 -7.85 30.77
C PHE A 41 2.11 -6.64 30.51
N THR A 42 2.61 -5.45 30.83
CA THR A 42 1.91 -4.19 30.58
C THR A 42 2.65 -3.34 29.57
N VAL A 43 1.89 -2.53 28.85
CA VAL A 43 2.40 -1.55 27.90
C VAL A 43 1.89 -0.16 28.29
N ASP A 44 2.78 0.68 28.80
CA ASP A 44 2.47 2.08 29.08
C ASP A 44 2.65 2.92 27.82
N LEU A 45 1.63 3.69 27.47
CA LEU A 45 1.67 4.58 26.30
C LEU A 45 2.03 6.01 26.73
N ASN A 46 2.71 6.76 25.83
CA ASN A 46 3.05 8.17 26.03
C ASN A 46 1.85 9.10 25.79
N ARG A 47 0.79 8.61 25.14
CA ARG A 47 -0.47 9.30 24.91
C ARG A 47 -1.60 8.28 24.71
N SER A 48 -2.82 8.72 24.82
CA SER A 48 -3.99 7.89 24.46
C SER A 48 -3.92 7.47 22.99
N ASP A 49 -4.11 6.18 22.72
CA ASP A 49 -4.16 5.60 21.38
C ASP A 49 -5.35 4.62 21.31
N SER A 50 -6.48 5.10 20.85
CA SER A 50 -7.72 4.33 20.78
C SER A 50 -7.65 3.10 19.86
N VAL A 51 -6.65 3.05 18.95
CA VAL A 51 -6.46 1.94 18.01
C VAL A 51 -5.30 1.03 18.43
N PHE A 52 -4.68 1.24 19.58
CA PHE A 52 -3.53 0.45 20.03
C PHE A 52 -3.85 -1.05 20.09
N ALA A 53 -5.02 -1.42 20.61
CA ALA A 53 -5.46 -2.81 20.66
C ALA A 53 -5.58 -3.47 19.29
N VAL A 54 -5.91 -2.69 18.24
CA VAL A 54 -5.93 -3.18 16.85
C VAL A 54 -4.50 -3.27 16.30
N LYS A 55 -3.64 -2.30 16.63
CA LYS A 55 -2.24 -2.30 16.19
C LYS A 55 -1.47 -3.53 16.65
N VAL A 56 -1.69 -4.01 17.88
CA VAL A 56 -1.00 -5.22 18.38
C VAL A 56 -1.34 -6.49 17.62
N GLY A 57 -2.38 -6.48 16.79
CA GLY A 57 -2.68 -7.55 15.84
C GLY A 57 -1.84 -7.53 14.55
N TYR A 58 -1.03 -6.49 14.35
CA TYR A 58 -0.16 -6.39 13.19
C TYR A 58 1.14 -7.19 13.39
N THR A 59 1.71 -7.68 12.29
CA THR A 59 2.90 -8.56 12.32
C THR A 59 4.12 -7.98 13.04
N ALA A 60 4.25 -6.64 13.12
CA ALA A 60 5.31 -5.98 13.89
C ALA A 60 5.28 -6.29 15.38
N PHE A 61 4.13 -6.71 15.91
CA PHE A 61 3.95 -7.09 17.32
C PHE A 61 3.97 -8.61 17.55
N ALA A 62 4.27 -9.40 16.52
CA ALA A 62 4.36 -10.85 16.67
C ALA A 62 5.45 -11.19 17.72
N PRO A 63 5.15 -12.03 18.71
CA PRO A 63 6.14 -12.45 19.70
C PRO A 63 7.25 -13.26 19.04
N LEU A 64 8.49 -12.97 19.41
CA LEU A 64 9.68 -13.64 18.90
C LEU A 64 10.21 -14.62 19.95
N PRO A 65 10.53 -15.86 19.60
CA PRO A 65 11.09 -16.83 20.52
C PRO A 65 12.57 -16.54 20.80
N GLU A 66 13.11 -17.14 21.86
CA GLU A 66 14.52 -16.96 22.26
C GLU A 66 15.51 -17.29 21.12
N SER A 67 15.16 -18.23 20.23
CA SER A 67 15.98 -18.59 19.07
C SER A 67 16.23 -17.41 18.11
N PHE A 68 15.30 -16.46 18.01
CA PHE A 68 15.51 -15.24 17.24
C PHE A 68 16.67 -14.42 17.79
N PHE A 69 16.74 -14.24 19.10
CA PHE A 69 17.78 -13.41 19.75
C PHE A 69 19.15 -14.06 19.72
N LYS A 70 19.24 -15.39 19.58
CA LYS A 70 20.50 -16.12 19.43
C LYS A 70 21.11 -15.94 18.04
N ASP A 71 20.29 -16.02 16.98
CA ASP A 71 20.73 -15.82 15.59
C ASP A 71 19.54 -15.34 14.75
N PRO A 72 19.34 -13.99 14.63
CA PRO A 72 18.26 -13.43 13.84
C PRO A 72 18.30 -13.81 12.36
N LYS A 73 19.52 -14.02 11.80
CA LYS A 73 19.69 -14.40 10.41
C LYS A 73 19.24 -15.83 10.17
N ALA A 74 19.73 -16.77 10.96
CA ALA A 74 19.29 -18.17 10.87
C ALA A 74 17.80 -18.33 11.16
N PHE A 75 17.25 -17.52 12.08
CA PHE A 75 15.80 -17.50 12.33
C PHE A 75 15.02 -17.00 11.12
N GLY A 76 15.53 -16.00 10.38
CA GLY A 76 14.91 -15.52 9.14
C GLY A 76 14.79 -16.61 8.07
N GLU A 77 15.78 -17.51 8.00
CA GLU A 77 15.78 -18.66 7.07
C GLU A 77 14.87 -19.81 7.52
N LYS A 78 14.67 -19.97 8.82
CA LYS A 78 13.88 -21.06 9.42
C LYS A 78 13.04 -20.55 10.57
N PRO A 79 12.01 -19.74 10.29
CA PRO A 79 11.20 -19.10 11.32
C PRO A 79 10.41 -20.12 12.14
N VAL A 80 10.27 -19.86 13.42
CA VAL A 80 9.41 -20.59 14.34
C VAL A 80 8.22 -19.71 14.70
N GLY A 81 7.02 -20.21 14.51
CA GLY A 81 5.78 -19.52 14.81
C GLY A 81 4.80 -20.41 15.57
N ASN A 82 3.77 -19.79 16.13
CA ASN A 82 2.70 -20.45 16.87
C ASN A 82 1.37 -20.49 16.09
N GLY A 83 1.40 -20.24 14.78
CA GLY A 83 0.24 -20.23 13.90
C GLY A 83 -0.30 -21.61 13.51
N PRO A 84 -1.39 -21.65 12.71
CA PRO A 84 -2.00 -22.91 12.24
C PRO A 84 -1.11 -23.70 11.26
N TYR A 85 -0.10 -23.06 10.72
CA TYR A 85 0.93 -23.69 9.89
C TYR A 85 2.30 -23.43 10.48
N LYS A 86 3.24 -24.33 10.23
CA LYS A 86 4.65 -24.19 10.58
C LYS A 86 5.54 -24.31 9.35
N PHE A 87 6.66 -23.64 9.40
CA PHE A 87 7.66 -23.65 8.33
C PHE A 87 8.21 -25.07 8.09
N GLN A 88 8.33 -25.44 6.82
CA GLN A 88 8.98 -26.67 6.39
C GLN A 88 10.27 -26.39 5.61
N SER A 89 10.19 -25.62 4.52
CA SER A 89 11.34 -25.32 3.68
C SER A 89 11.17 -24.01 2.92
N TRP A 90 12.29 -23.40 2.56
CA TRP A 90 12.38 -22.26 1.66
C TRP A 90 13.44 -22.58 0.59
N ASP A 91 12.99 -22.66 -0.65
CA ASP A 91 13.82 -22.68 -1.84
C ASP A 91 13.78 -21.27 -2.42
N HIS A 92 14.86 -20.52 -2.22
CA HIS A 92 14.93 -19.10 -2.58
C HIS A 92 14.61 -18.92 -4.08
N ASP A 93 13.92 -17.85 -4.41
CA ASP A 93 13.45 -17.49 -5.76
C ASP A 93 12.45 -18.48 -6.38
N ASN A 94 12.08 -19.55 -5.68
CA ASN A 94 11.18 -20.61 -6.17
C ASN A 94 9.93 -20.75 -5.29
N GLN A 95 10.09 -21.19 -4.03
CA GLN A 95 8.92 -21.46 -3.18
C GLN A 95 9.22 -21.47 -1.69
N ILE A 96 8.17 -21.20 -0.90
CA ILE A 96 8.15 -21.45 0.55
C ILE A 96 7.07 -22.48 0.85
N VAL A 97 7.43 -23.53 1.60
CA VAL A 97 6.51 -24.59 1.99
C VAL A 97 6.21 -24.51 3.48
N LEU A 98 4.92 -24.46 3.79
CA LEU A 98 4.39 -24.55 5.15
C LEU A 98 3.56 -25.82 5.28
N VAL A 99 3.63 -26.47 6.43
CA VAL A 99 2.81 -27.64 6.76
C VAL A 99 1.88 -27.34 7.93
N LYS A 100 0.81 -28.07 8.03
CA LYS A 100 -0.13 -27.97 9.14
C LYS A 100 0.61 -28.11 10.48
N ASN A 101 0.28 -27.23 11.42
CA ASN A 101 0.80 -27.30 12.78
C ASN A 101 -0.15 -28.10 13.68
N PRO A 102 0.19 -29.34 14.08
CA PRO A 102 -0.67 -30.17 14.93
C PRO A 102 -0.79 -29.62 16.36
N ASP A 103 0.14 -28.77 16.78
CA ASP A 103 0.18 -28.22 18.13
C ASP A 103 -0.64 -26.92 18.27
N TYR A 104 -1.20 -26.42 17.16
CA TYR A 104 -2.00 -25.19 17.16
C TYR A 104 -3.30 -25.39 17.95
N LYS A 105 -3.54 -24.50 18.93
CA LYS A 105 -4.72 -24.52 19.81
C LYS A 105 -5.68 -23.33 19.62
N GLY A 106 -5.39 -22.46 18.64
CA GLY A 106 -6.25 -21.31 18.35
C GLY A 106 -7.52 -21.68 17.56
N ASN A 107 -8.31 -20.67 17.24
CA ASN A 107 -9.61 -20.82 16.58
C ASN A 107 -9.55 -20.92 15.04
N ARG A 108 -8.36 -20.77 14.43
CA ARG A 108 -8.15 -20.86 12.98
C ARG A 108 -7.42 -22.13 12.58
N VAL A 109 -8.00 -23.27 12.93
CA VAL A 109 -7.41 -24.59 12.63
C VAL A 109 -7.32 -24.79 11.10
N ALA A 110 -6.15 -25.20 10.64
CA ALA A 110 -5.93 -25.54 9.22
C ALA A 110 -6.85 -26.68 8.76
N LYS A 111 -7.53 -26.50 7.63
CA LYS A 111 -8.42 -27.50 7.02
C LYS A 111 -7.71 -28.35 5.98
N ASN A 112 -6.58 -27.88 5.46
CA ASN A 112 -5.68 -28.55 4.52
C ASN A 112 -4.38 -28.97 5.22
N ASP A 113 -3.51 -29.69 4.52
CA ASP A 113 -2.28 -30.25 5.08
C ASP A 113 -1.11 -29.25 5.07
N GLY A 114 -1.17 -28.24 4.20
CA GLY A 114 -0.13 -27.24 4.09
C GLY A 114 -0.45 -26.15 3.07
N VAL A 115 0.49 -25.21 2.90
CA VAL A 115 0.44 -24.12 1.92
C VAL A 115 1.83 -24.00 1.28
N THR A 116 1.87 -23.97 -0.04
CA THR A 116 3.07 -23.66 -0.81
C THR A 116 2.93 -22.29 -1.47
N PHE A 117 3.78 -21.35 -1.09
CA PHE A 117 3.89 -20.07 -1.78
C PHE A 117 4.88 -20.21 -2.93
N LYS A 118 4.39 -20.15 -4.16
CA LYS A 118 5.22 -20.18 -5.38
C LYS A 118 5.61 -18.77 -5.79
N VAL A 119 6.86 -18.55 -6.15
CA VAL A 119 7.37 -17.27 -6.63
C VAL A 119 7.22 -17.21 -8.14
N TYR A 120 6.60 -16.16 -8.65
CA TYR A 120 6.50 -15.87 -10.07
C TYR A 120 7.11 -14.50 -10.36
N THR A 121 7.87 -14.41 -11.44
CA THR A 121 8.42 -13.13 -11.93
C THR A 121 7.48 -12.43 -12.92
N LYS A 122 6.45 -13.14 -13.41
CA LYS A 122 5.43 -12.62 -14.34
C LYS A 122 4.05 -13.13 -13.97
N ASP A 123 3.10 -12.22 -13.86
CA ASP A 123 1.71 -12.53 -13.55
C ASP A 123 1.06 -13.44 -14.62
N GLU A 124 1.47 -13.33 -15.87
CA GLU A 124 0.96 -14.16 -16.96
C GLU A 124 1.27 -15.65 -16.75
N ALA A 125 2.45 -15.97 -16.21
CA ALA A 125 2.83 -17.35 -15.92
C ALA A 125 1.99 -17.92 -14.75
N ALA A 126 1.81 -17.13 -13.69
CA ALA A 126 0.94 -17.51 -12.58
C ALA A 126 -0.52 -17.69 -13.02
N TYR A 127 -1.01 -16.82 -13.93
CA TYR A 127 -2.37 -16.93 -14.45
C TYR A 127 -2.57 -18.18 -15.32
N ALA A 128 -1.58 -18.56 -16.12
CA ALA A 128 -1.61 -19.84 -16.86
C ALA A 128 -1.65 -21.05 -15.92
N ASP A 129 -0.92 -21.01 -14.80
CA ASP A 129 -0.94 -22.06 -13.78
C ASP A 129 -2.29 -22.13 -13.05
N ILE A 130 -2.96 -21.00 -12.78
CA ILE A 130 -4.35 -20.97 -12.27
C ILE A 130 -5.29 -21.67 -13.26
N GLN A 131 -5.21 -21.33 -14.55
CA GLN A 131 -6.09 -21.90 -15.59
C GLN A 131 -5.87 -23.39 -15.80
N SER A 132 -4.64 -23.88 -15.63
CA SER A 132 -4.29 -25.30 -15.73
C SER A 132 -4.60 -26.10 -14.46
N GLY A 133 -4.92 -25.44 -13.34
CA GLY A 133 -5.08 -26.07 -12.03
C GLY A 133 -3.76 -26.41 -11.32
N SER A 134 -2.64 -25.87 -11.80
CA SER A 134 -1.32 -26.03 -11.18
C SER A 134 -1.04 -25.02 -10.06
N LEU A 135 -1.90 -24.02 -9.93
CA LEU A 135 -1.93 -23.02 -8.85
C LEU A 135 -3.38 -22.86 -8.38
N ASP A 136 -3.60 -22.85 -7.07
CA ASP A 136 -4.95 -22.78 -6.48
C ASP A 136 -5.45 -21.35 -6.26
N VAL A 137 -4.55 -20.42 -5.93
CA VAL A 137 -4.88 -19.04 -5.56
C VAL A 137 -3.88 -18.06 -6.17
N MET A 138 -4.39 -16.98 -6.74
CA MET A 138 -3.60 -15.85 -7.24
C MET A 138 -4.25 -14.54 -6.81
N GLU A 139 -3.47 -13.59 -6.31
CA GLU A 139 -4.00 -12.31 -5.80
C GLU A 139 -4.16 -11.26 -6.90
N SER A 140 -3.29 -11.28 -7.91
CA SER A 140 -3.24 -10.28 -8.99
C SER A 140 -3.62 -10.91 -10.32
N VAL A 141 -4.46 -10.25 -11.10
CA VAL A 141 -4.79 -10.67 -12.46
C VAL A 141 -3.94 -9.85 -13.44
N PRO A 142 -3.21 -10.48 -14.39
CA PRO A 142 -2.40 -9.75 -15.36
C PRO A 142 -3.26 -8.83 -16.24
N ALA A 143 -2.68 -7.73 -16.70
CA ALA A 143 -3.37 -6.73 -17.52
C ALA A 143 -4.03 -7.35 -18.78
N SER A 144 -3.41 -8.37 -19.35
CA SER A 144 -3.91 -9.13 -20.51
C SER A 144 -5.23 -9.85 -20.25
N ALA A 145 -5.47 -10.29 -18.99
CA ALA A 145 -6.66 -11.05 -18.61
C ALA A 145 -7.77 -10.20 -17.96
N THR A 146 -7.54 -8.93 -17.64
CA THR A 146 -8.49 -8.09 -16.90
C THR A 146 -9.87 -7.95 -17.58
N LYS A 147 -9.96 -8.11 -18.90
CA LYS A 147 -11.23 -8.06 -19.64
C LYS A 147 -12.03 -9.36 -19.56
N THR A 148 -11.38 -10.47 -19.27
CA THR A 148 -11.94 -11.82 -19.49
C THR A 148 -12.00 -12.66 -18.22
N PHE A 149 -11.13 -12.41 -17.22
CA PHE A 149 -11.00 -13.28 -16.05
C PHE A 149 -12.31 -13.53 -15.29
N GLN A 150 -13.19 -12.51 -15.19
CA GLN A 150 -14.48 -12.66 -14.52
C GLN A 150 -15.47 -13.54 -15.27
N LYS A 151 -15.18 -13.84 -16.54
CA LYS A 151 -16.01 -14.72 -17.40
C LYS A 151 -15.38 -16.09 -17.60
N ASP A 152 -14.20 -16.31 -17.07
CA ASP A 152 -13.49 -17.57 -17.14
C ASP A 152 -14.17 -18.58 -16.20
N SER A 153 -14.83 -19.58 -16.77
CA SER A 153 -15.57 -20.60 -16.04
C SER A 153 -14.66 -21.65 -15.39
N THR A 154 -13.37 -21.66 -15.70
CA THR A 154 -12.39 -22.59 -15.12
C THR A 154 -11.91 -22.16 -13.74
N VAL A 155 -12.16 -20.90 -13.37
CA VAL A 155 -11.70 -20.30 -12.12
C VAL A 155 -12.83 -19.60 -11.36
N GLN A 156 -12.66 -19.42 -10.06
CA GLN A 156 -13.51 -18.53 -9.26
C GLN A 156 -12.87 -17.14 -9.22
N ALA A 157 -13.41 -16.22 -10.02
CA ALA A 157 -12.89 -14.88 -10.14
C ALA A 157 -13.60 -13.89 -9.20
N TYR A 158 -12.82 -13.08 -8.52
CA TYR A 158 -13.31 -12.03 -7.61
C TYR A 158 -12.78 -10.67 -8.05
N ASN A 159 -13.64 -9.66 -8.10
CA ASN A 159 -13.29 -8.26 -8.24
C ASN A 159 -14.03 -7.49 -7.15
N LYS A 160 -13.34 -7.20 -6.07
CA LYS A 160 -13.89 -6.50 -4.89
C LYS A 160 -13.02 -5.32 -4.53
N ALA A 161 -13.64 -4.25 -4.03
CA ALA A 161 -12.91 -3.13 -3.48
C ALA A 161 -11.97 -3.62 -2.36
N GLY A 162 -10.73 -3.19 -2.41
CA GLY A 162 -9.72 -3.41 -1.39
C GLY A 162 -9.51 -2.16 -0.52
N SER A 163 -8.64 -2.26 0.47
CA SER A 163 -8.22 -1.11 1.29
C SER A 163 -7.18 -0.22 0.61
N VAL A 164 -6.72 -0.58 -0.58
CA VAL A 164 -5.67 0.12 -1.32
C VAL A 164 -6.25 1.20 -2.20
N ILE A 165 -5.63 2.39 -2.16
CA ILE A 165 -5.88 3.49 -3.07
C ILE A 165 -4.60 3.79 -3.84
N GLN A 166 -4.73 3.91 -5.16
CA GLN A 166 -3.64 4.41 -5.98
C GLN A 166 -3.72 5.92 -6.08
N GLN A 167 -2.65 6.59 -5.68
CA GLN A 167 -2.53 8.04 -5.67
C GLN A 167 -1.11 8.45 -6.03
N PHE A 168 -0.95 9.71 -6.41
CA PHE A 168 0.34 10.37 -6.48
C PHE A 168 0.35 11.58 -5.55
N THR A 169 1.53 11.91 -5.05
CA THR A 169 1.74 13.06 -4.18
C THR A 169 2.46 14.15 -4.95
N ILE A 170 1.94 15.37 -4.89
CA ILE A 170 2.65 16.56 -5.37
C ILE A 170 3.42 17.12 -4.16
N PRO A 171 4.77 17.16 -4.17
CA PRO A 171 5.54 17.69 -3.06
C PRO A 171 5.10 19.11 -2.67
N ALA A 172 5.08 19.40 -1.36
CA ALA A 172 4.58 20.68 -0.85
C ALA A 172 5.40 21.90 -1.31
N LYS A 173 6.68 21.69 -1.66
CA LYS A 173 7.64 22.72 -2.10
C LYS A 173 8.01 22.59 -3.59
N LEU A 174 7.21 21.87 -4.38
CA LEU A 174 7.47 21.78 -5.81
C LEU A 174 7.20 23.13 -6.47
N LYS A 175 8.17 23.66 -7.24
CA LYS A 175 8.05 24.92 -7.98
C LYS A 175 6.72 24.96 -8.73
N HIS A 176 6.01 26.08 -8.67
CA HIS A 176 4.68 26.31 -9.21
C HIS A 176 3.52 25.55 -8.51
N PHE A 177 3.84 24.65 -7.59
CA PHE A 177 2.85 23.83 -6.87
C PHE A 177 2.98 23.95 -5.35
N GLU A 178 3.64 25.00 -4.84
CA GLU A 178 3.82 25.23 -3.42
C GLU A 178 2.48 25.23 -2.68
N ALA A 179 2.40 24.43 -1.60
CA ALA A 179 1.12 24.16 -0.93
C ALA A 179 0.50 25.36 -0.22
N ASP A 180 1.32 26.36 0.14
CA ASP A 180 1.00 27.56 0.88
C ASP A 180 0.81 28.80 -0.02
N THR A 181 0.84 28.63 -1.35
CA THR A 181 0.65 29.71 -2.32
C THR A 181 -0.69 29.61 -3.05
N GLU A 182 -1.21 30.77 -3.51
CA GLU A 182 -2.41 30.82 -4.35
C GLU A 182 -2.17 30.10 -5.69
N GLU A 183 -1.02 30.37 -6.34
CA GLU A 183 -0.63 29.71 -7.58
C GLU A 183 -0.63 28.20 -7.43
N GLY A 184 0.08 27.67 -6.43
CA GLY A 184 0.18 26.24 -6.20
C GLY A 184 -1.16 25.58 -5.91
N THR A 185 -2.04 26.25 -5.16
CA THR A 185 -3.41 25.78 -4.92
C THR A 185 -4.20 25.68 -6.22
N LEU A 186 -4.16 26.72 -7.07
CA LEU A 186 -4.86 26.73 -8.37
C LEU A 186 -4.33 25.62 -9.29
N ARG A 187 -3.01 25.42 -9.36
CA ARG A 187 -2.41 24.38 -10.20
C ARG A 187 -2.73 22.97 -9.71
N ARG A 188 -2.67 22.71 -8.41
CA ARG A 188 -3.06 21.42 -7.82
C ARG A 188 -4.51 21.06 -8.14
N GLN A 189 -5.42 22.02 -8.03
CA GLN A 189 -6.82 21.83 -8.39
C GLN A 189 -7.00 21.61 -9.90
N ALA A 190 -6.31 22.39 -10.74
CA ALA A 190 -6.38 22.26 -12.19
C ALA A 190 -5.90 20.88 -12.66
N VAL A 191 -4.75 20.42 -12.18
CA VAL A 191 -4.21 19.10 -12.49
C VAL A 191 -5.17 18.00 -12.04
N SER A 192 -5.71 18.08 -10.83
CA SER A 192 -6.66 17.08 -10.32
C SER A 192 -7.93 17.02 -11.19
N MET A 193 -8.50 18.17 -11.58
CA MET A 193 -9.70 18.23 -12.40
C MET A 193 -9.44 17.89 -13.88
N ALA A 194 -8.18 17.93 -14.35
CA ALA A 194 -7.80 17.51 -15.70
C ALA A 194 -7.74 15.99 -15.86
N ILE A 195 -7.73 15.22 -14.76
CA ILE A 195 -7.62 13.75 -14.79
C ILE A 195 -9.01 13.13 -14.90
N ASN A 196 -9.30 12.49 -16.04
CA ASN A 196 -10.54 11.75 -16.24
C ASN A 196 -10.47 10.34 -15.62
N ARG A 197 -10.65 10.28 -14.30
CA ARG A 197 -10.59 9.04 -13.51
C ARG A 197 -11.60 8.00 -13.95
N GLU A 198 -12.81 8.41 -14.31
CA GLU A 198 -13.86 7.50 -14.80
C GLU A 198 -13.43 6.79 -16.08
N ASN A 199 -12.87 7.54 -17.03
CA ASN A 199 -12.38 6.98 -18.29
C ASN A 199 -11.18 6.05 -18.05
N ILE A 200 -10.26 6.40 -17.14
CA ILE A 200 -9.12 5.56 -16.77
C ILE A 200 -9.63 4.25 -16.15
N CYS A 201 -10.51 4.32 -15.15
CA CYS A 201 -11.07 3.13 -14.52
C CYS A 201 -11.82 2.24 -15.53
N LYS A 202 -12.62 2.85 -16.41
CA LYS A 202 -13.45 2.09 -17.39
C LYS A 202 -12.63 1.49 -18.53
N LYS A 203 -11.69 2.26 -19.10
CA LYS A 203 -11.02 1.86 -20.35
C LYS A 203 -9.60 1.33 -20.15
N VAL A 204 -8.88 1.84 -19.18
CA VAL A 204 -7.50 1.40 -18.90
C VAL A 204 -7.53 0.23 -17.91
N LEU A 205 -8.27 0.37 -16.82
CA LEU A 205 -8.41 -0.69 -15.81
C LEU A 205 -9.54 -1.68 -16.11
N ASN A 206 -10.23 -1.56 -17.25
CA ASN A 206 -11.31 -2.46 -17.67
C ASN A 206 -12.41 -2.67 -16.60
N GLY A 207 -12.69 -1.64 -15.78
CA GLY A 207 -13.69 -1.69 -14.71
C GLY A 207 -13.21 -2.38 -13.42
N THR A 208 -11.95 -2.74 -13.30
CA THR A 208 -11.41 -3.33 -12.06
C THR A 208 -11.09 -2.27 -10.99
N GLY A 209 -11.08 -1.00 -11.36
CA GLY A 209 -10.91 0.13 -10.46
C GLY A 209 -12.16 0.99 -10.33
N THR A 210 -12.25 1.76 -9.26
CA THR A 210 -13.29 2.77 -9.01
C THR A 210 -12.64 4.14 -8.81
N PRO A 211 -13.18 5.24 -9.40
CA PRO A 211 -12.68 6.58 -9.12
C PRO A 211 -12.71 6.90 -7.63
N ALA A 212 -11.59 7.38 -7.08
CA ALA A 212 -11.51 7.76 -5.69
C ALA A 212 -12.33 9.04 -5.42
N ALA A 213 -13.06 9.07 -4.32
CA ALA A 213 -13.78 10.24 -3.80
C ALA A 213 -13.15 10.79 -2.51
N ASP A 214 -12.23 10.04 -1.91
CA ASP A 214 -11.50 10.33 -0.68
C ASP A 214 -10.03 9.90 -0.88
N PHE A 215 -9.16 10.26 0.05
CA PHE A 215 -7.78 9.75 0.17
C PHE A 215 -7.71 8.40 0.91
N THR A 216 -8.86 7.86 1.33
CA THR A 216 -9.01 6.52 1.91
C THR A 216 -9.92 5.65 1.07
N SER A 217 -9.86 4.33 1.26
CA SER A 217 -10.76 3.38 0.62
C SER A 217 -12.14 3.39 1.27
N PRO A 218 -13.23 3.10 0.52
CA PRO A 218 -14.56 2.89 1.08
C PRO A 218 -14.64 1.84 2.19
N LEU A 219 -13.65 0.95 2.30
CA LEU A 219 -13.57 -0.05 3.37
C LEU A 219 -12.87 0.46 4.64
N THR A 220 -12.30 1.65 4.60
CA THR A 220 -11.59 2.24 5.74
C THR A 220 -12.58 2.98 6.64
N PRO A 221 -12.59 2.71 7.96
CA PRO A 221 -13.39 3.50 8.89
C PRO A 221 -13.05 5.00 8.78
N GLY A 222 -14.08 5.83 8.65
CA GLY A 222 -13.92 7.28 8.44
C GLY A 222 -13.94 7.73 6.99
N TYR A 223 -14.05 6.81 6.02
CA TYR A 223 -14.27 7.16 4.61
C TYR A 223 -15.50 8.06 4.44
N SER A 224 -15.41 9.02 3.53
CA SER A 224 -16.54 9.85 3.09
C SER A 224 -16.41 10.17 1.61
N ASP A 225 -17.49 10.00 0.86
CA ASP A 225 -17.61 10.40 -0.54
C ASP A 225 -17.97 11.89 -0.74
N SER A 226 -18.17 12.61 0.37
CA SER A 226 -18.68 14.00 0.42
C SER A 226 -17.79 14.95 1.23
N LEU A 227 -16.51 14.66 1.37
CA LEU A 227 -15.56 15.56 2.05
C LEU A 227 -15.50 16.92 1.37
N LYS A 228 -15.36 17.98 2.17
CA LYS A 228 -15.13 19.33 1.66
C LYS A 228 -13.88 19.34 0.77
N GLY A 229 -14.04 19.74 -0.49
CA GLY A 229 -12.95 19.75 -1.48
C GLY A 229 -12.90 18.52 -2.39
N SER A 230 -13.64 17.43 -2.11
CA SER A 230 -13.69 16.23 -2.97
C SER A 230 -14.17 16.52 -4.40
N GLY A 231 -14.85 17.64 -4.62
CA GLY A 231 -15.21 18.12 -5.96
C GLY A 231 -13.99 18.32 -6.89
N ASN A 232 -12.80 18.54 -6.34
CA ASN A 232 -11.56 18.64 -7.12
C ASN A 232 -11.13 17.31 -7.73
N LEU A 233 -11.66 16.17 -7.24
CA LEU A 233 -11.41 14.84 -7.81
C LEU A 233 -12.29 14.52 -9.03
N LYS A 234 -13.34 15.33 -9.27
CA LYS A 234 -14.22 15.16 -10.42
C LYS A 234 -13.59 15.78 -11.67
N TYR A 235 -13.59 15.05 -12.77
CA TYR A 235 -13.12 15.57 -14.05
C TYR A 235 -13.95 16.78 -14.48
N ASN A 236 -13.28 17.88 -14.78
CA ASN A 236 -13.92 19.10 -15.29
C ASN A 236 -12.91 19.91 -16.13
N GLU A 237 -12.89 19.63 -17.43
CA GLU A 237 -11.97 20.26 -18.37
C GLU A 237 -12.06 21.79 -18.35
N LYS A 238 -13.29 22.33 -18.41
CA LYS A 238 -13.50 23.78 -18.42
C LYS A 238 -12.91 24.42 -17.16
N LYS A 239 -13.23 23.88 -16.00
CA LYS A 239 -12.74 24.40 -14.72
C LYS A 239 -11.23 24.24 -14.56
N ALA A 240 -10.67 23.14 -15.01
CA ALA A 240 -9.22 22.92 -15.01
C ALA A 240 -8.49 23.98 -15.82
N LYS A 241 -8.98 24.29 -17.05
CA LYS A 241 -8.43 25.36 -17.91
C LYS A 241 -8.56 26.75 -17.28
N GLU A 242 -9.71 27.05 -16.65
CA GLU A 242 -9.90 28.32 -15.93
C GLU A 242 -8.90 28.51 -14.77
N LEU A 243 -8.72 27.47 -13.96
CA LEU A 243 -7.80 27.49 -12.82
C LEU A 243 -6.34 27.59 -13.29
N TRP A 244 -5.98 26.88 -14.35
CA TRP A 244 -4.65 26.93 -14.96
C TRP A 244 -4.34 28.30 -15.52
N ALA A 245 -5.29 28.92 -16.19
CA ALA A 245 -5.13 30.28 -16.71
C ALA A 245 -4.98 31.35 -15.59
N LYS A 246 -5.71 31.21 -14.48
CA LYS A 246 -5.52 32.03 -13.29
C LYS A 246 -4.14 31.86 -12.66
N ALA A 247 -3.65 30.63 -12.54
CA ALA A 247 -2.31 30.38 -12.06
C ALA A 247 -1.24 30.99 -12.98
N ASN A 248 -1.42 30.91 -14.31
CA ASN A 248 -0.53 31.54 -15.28
C ASN A 248 -0.53 33.07 -15.22
N ALA A 249 -1.60 33.71 -14.76
CA ALA A 249 -1.64 35.13 -14.52
C ALA A 249 -0.79 35.56 -13.30
N ILE A 250 -0.59 34.67 -12.35
CA ILE A 250 0.30 34.88 -11.19
C ILE A 250 1.74 34.58 -11.58
N SER A 251 2.02 33.42 -12.17
CA SER A 251 3.33 32.98 -12.64
C SER A 251 3.17 32.16 -13.92
N PRO A 252 3.67 32.66 -15.08
CA PRO A 252 3.49 31.98 -16.34
C PRO A 252 4.16 30.58 -16.34
N TRP A 253 3.46 29.59 -16.87
CA TRP A 253 4.04 28.30 -17.23
C TRP A 253 4.73 28.42 -18.59
N THR A 254 6.00 28.11 -18.66
CA THR A 254 6.84 28.24 -19.87
C THR A 254 7.15 26.89 -20.49
N SER A 255 7.77 26.88 -21.67
CA SER A 255 8.25 25.65 -22.33
C SER A 255 9.32 24.89 -21.52
N ASP A 256 9.99 25.58 -20.60
CA ASP A 256 11.03 25.00 -19.76
C ASP A 256 10.46 24.36 -18.49
N ASP A 257 9.21 24.67 -18.16
CA ASP A 257 8.51 24.12 -17.00
C ASP A 257 7.83 22.80 -17.38
N LYS A 258 8.06 21.78 -16.58
CA LYS A 258 7.39 20.49 -16.63
C LYS A 258 7.44 19.84 -15.28
N PHE A 259 6.51 18.93 -14.99
CA PHE A 259 6.62 18.04 -13.86
C PHE A 259 6.63 16.57 -14.32
N THR A 260 7.27 15.74 -13.55
CA THR A 260 7.47 14.34 -13.90
C THR A 260 6.83 13.44 -12.86
N PHE A 261 6.11 12.42 -13.30
CA PHE A 261 5.65 11.35 -12.43
C PHE A 261 6.74 10.30 -12.26
N ALA A 262 7.10 10.03 -11.01
CA ALA A 262 7.95 8.89 -10.66
C ALA A 262 7.06 7.78 -10.08
N TYR A 263 7.24 6.57 -10.55
CA TYR A 263 6.50 5.39 -10.10
C TYR A 263 7.41 4.15 -10.15
N ASN A 264 7.07 3.11 -9.40
CA ASN A 264 7.75 1.83 -9.44
C ASN A 264 7.38 1.06 -10.72
N ALA A 265 8.32 0.28 -11.25
CA ALA A 265 8.18 -0.40 -12.55
C ALA A 265 7.20 -1.60 -12.51
N ASP A 266 6.88 -2.12 -11.32
CA ASP A 266 5.96 -3.22 -11.09
C ASP A 266 4.49 -2.75 -10.94
N GLY A 267 3.56 -3.68 -10.80
CA GLY A 267 2.15 -3.39 -10.48
C GLY A 267 1.34 -2.68 -11.57
N GLY A 268 1.84 -2.60 -12.82
CA GLY A 268 1.11 -1.99 -13.95
C GLY A 268 0.97 -0.47 -13.86
N HIS A 269 1.77 0.19 -13.05
CA HIS A 269 1.72 1.64 -12.83
C HIS A 269 1.98 2.45 -14.09
N GLU A 270 2.86 1.98 -14.98
CA GLU A 270 3.19 2.64 -16.24
C GLU A 270 1.95 2.95 -17.08
N VAL A 271 1.05 1.99 -17.25
CA VAL A 271 -0.16 2.14 -18.06
C VAL A 271 -1.09 3.19 -17.46
N ILE A 272 -1.22 3.20 -16.13
CA ILE A 272 -2.07 4.16 -15.42
C ILE A 272 -1.50 5.56 -15.50
N TYR A 273 -0.21 5.74 -15.21
CA TYR A 273 0.41 7.07 -15.24
C TYR A 273 0.55 7.63 -16.65
N THR A 274 0.76 6.79 -17.66
CA THR A 274 0.65 7.21 -19.07
C THR A 274 -0.73 7.77 -19.38
N ALA A 275 -1.79 7.12 -18.92
CA ALA A 275 -3.15 7.63 -19.10
C ALA A 275 -3.43 8.92 -18.31
N VAL A 276 -2.87 9.05 -17.10
CA VAL A 276 -2.93 10.28 -16.28
C VAL A 276 -2.24 11.44 -16.99
N VAL A 277 -1.00 11.25 -17.44
CA VAL A 277 -0.22 12.26 -18.19
C VAL A 277 -0.96 12.69 -19.46
N ASN A 278 -1.46 11.73 -20.23
CA ASN A 278 -2.25 12.05 -21.44
C ASN A 278 -3.51 12.85 -21.11
N SER A 279 -4.22 12.51 -20.02
CA SER A 279 -5.40 13.26 -19.59
C SER A 279 -5.06 14.70 -19.24
N ILE A 280 -3.98 14.93 -18.50
CA ILE A 280 -3.50 16.26 -18.10
C ILE A 280 -3.08 17.05 -19.32
N ASN A 281 -2.25 16.49 -20.19
CA ASN A 281 -1.72 17.17 -21.38
C ASN A 281 -2.82 17.52 -22.39
N ASN A 282 -3.83 16.67 -22.54
CA ASN A 282 -4.99 16.96 -23.41
C ASN A 282 -5.81 18.16 -22.91
N VAL A 283 -5.84 18.39 -21.62
CA VAL A 283 -6.64 19.48 -21.02
C VAL A 283 -5.82 20.76 -20.84
N LEU A 284 -4.60 20.65 -20.30
CA LEU A 284 -3.80 21.82 -19.89
C LEU A 284 -2.74 22.24 -20.91
N GLY A 285 -2.43 21.38 -21.88
CA GLY A 285 -1.47 21.65 -22.95
C GLY A 285 -0.40 20.55 -23.03
N ALA A 286 0.08 20.31 -24.25
CA ALA A 286 1.13 19.31 -24.50
C ALA A 286 2.43 19.68 -23.76
N GLY A 287 3.01 18.71 -23.07
CA GLY A 287 4.27 18.87 -22.35
C GLY A 287 4.14 19.49 -20.95
N VAL A 288 2.95 19.64 -20.40
CA VAL A 288 2.75 20.07 -19.00
C VAL A 288 3.20 18.98 -18.04
N ALA A 289 2.93 17.71 -18.36
CA ALA A 289 3.30 16.54 -17.57
C ALA A 289 4.11 15.53 -18.39
#